data_03b00ad6b6203307be2cac14a1549e2d
#
_entry.id   03b00ad6b6203307be2cac14a1549e2d
#
_cell.length_a   1.000
_cell.length_b   1.000
_cell.length_c   1.000
_cell.angle_alpha   90.00
_cell.angle_beta   90.00
_cell.angle_gamma   90.00
#
_symmetry.space_group_name_H-M   'P 1'
#
loop_
_entity.id
_entity.type
_entity.pdbx_description
1 polymer ?
#
loop_
_entity_poly.entity_id
_entity_poly.type
_entity_poly.pdbx_seq_one_letter_code
_entity_poly.pdbx_strand_id
1 'polypeptide(L)'
;MKTLKLEDRKRQGDAGAMSEAGPSKAGTPGSGVRLTNRSFGTQPLIVHAHGPLHNKPAWPRIKEAVFSLPAQSLGPVEGLTLLTCNNGHENMGLFERSAANLGIPCMVRGEGIMPWVNSRHKPRVIYDALHEIDTEYVLYADSRDAVLLGSPQRAIQHLNALDGCDLLFGGDRINWPALDHFRQFESSLPGAKESEFRFLNGGAWVGRTAFCREFFAAAMRTAPASEVPDSEQGILKALFPQYHPRVQLDYRCEILQNIGFVFIDIFDIDGY
;
A
#
# COMPACT_ATOMS: atom_id res chain seq x y z
N MET A 1 10.41 -20.12 -60.49
CA MET A 1 9.52 -21.23 -60.90
C MET A 1 10.09 -22.52 -60.34
N LYS A 2 9.50 -23.04 -59.27
CA LYS A 2 9.42 -24.49 -58.94
C LYS A 2 8.51 -24.63 -57.73
N THR A 3 7.35 -25.15 -58.02
CA THR A 3 6.29 -25.59 -57.16
C THR A 3 6.71 -26.84 -56.44
N LEU A 4 6.44 -26.96 -55.14
CA LEU A 4 6.49 -28.24 -54.43
C LEU A 4 5.18 -28.41 -53.64
N LYS A 5 4.59 -29.56 -53.88
CA LYS A 5 3.26 -30.02 -53.43
C LYS A 5 3.24 -30.44 -51.97
N LEU A 6 2.10 -30.22 -51.34
CA LEU A 6 1.65 -30.89 -50.09
C LEU A 6 1.54 -32.41 -50.35
N GLU A 7 1.99 -33.18 -49.32
CA GLU A 7 1.52 -34.56 -49.11
C GLU A 7 0.96 -34.71 -47.69
N ASP A 8 -0.30 -35.11 -47.61
CA ASP A 8 -1.04 -35.55 -46.44
C ASP A 8 -0.43 -36.80 -45.84
N ARG A 9 -0.25 -36.83 -44.52
CA ARG A 9 -0.23 -38.08 -43.75
C ARG A 9 -1.13 -37.99 -42.51
N LYS A 10 -2.31 -38.59 -42.65
CA LYS A 10 -3.15 -39.03 -41.54
C LYS A 10 -2.39 -40.09 -40.72
N ARG A 11 -2.34 -39.89 -39.39
CA ARG A 11 -2.28 -41.01 -38.43
C ARG A 11 -3.25 -40.73 -37.29
N GLN A 12 -4.19 -41.63 -37.15
CA GLN A 12 -5.06 -41.86 -36.01
C GLN A 12 -4.25 -42.39 -34.81
N GLY A 13 -4.72 -42.08 -33.61
CA GLY A 13 -4.46 -42.86 -32.41
C GLY A 13 -4.28 -42.04 -31.16
N ASP A 14 -5.28 -42.17 -30.37
CA ASP A 14 -5.45 -42.34 -28.93
C ASP A 14 -5.88 -41.11 -28.13
N ALA A 15 -7.13 -41.26 -27.69
CA ALA A 15 -7.79 -40.46 -26.69
C ALA A 15 -7.25 -40.78 -25.28
N GLY A 16 -6.37 -39.91 -24.76
CA GLY A 16 -6.05 -39.84 -23.33
C GLY A 16 -6.80 -38.65 -22.73
N ALA A 17 -7.83 -38.96 -21.95
CA ALA A 17 -8.57 -37.96 -21.20
C ALA A 17 -7.66 -37.27 -20.18
N MET A 18 -7.19 -36.07 -20.50
CA MET A 18 -6.57 -35.17 -19.50
C MET A 18 -7.72 -34.39 -18.83
N SER A 19 -7.95 -34.71 -17.58
CA SER A 19 -8.77 -33.97 -16.64
C SER A 19 -8.33 -32.53 -16.62
N GLU A 20 -9.15 -31.62 -17.17
CA GLU A 20 -9.04 -30.18 -16.93
C GLU A 20 -9.36 -29.92 -15.46
N ALA A 21 -8.30 -29.69 -14.67
CA ALA A 21 -8.43 -29.08 -13.37
C ALA A 21 -8.91 -27.64 -13.60
N GLY A 22 -10.21 -27.43 -13.49
CA GLY A 22 -10.82 -26.11 -13.49
C GLY A 22 -10.21 -25.23 -12.39
N PRO A 23 -10.18 -23.91 -12.57
CA PRO A 23 -9.64 -23.01 -11.55
C PRO A 23 -10.41 -23.23 -10.25
N SER A 24 -9.68 -23.56 -9.19
CA SER A 24 -10.16 -23.66 -7.82
C SER A 24 -10.94 -22.39 -7.48
N LYS A 25 -12.25 -22.49 -7.29
CA LYS A 25 -13.07 -21.43 -6.69
C LYS A 25 -12.63 -21.31 -5.23
N ALA A 26 -11.65 -20.46 -5.01
CA ALA A 26 -11.21 -20.08 -3.68
C ALA A 26 -12.27 -19.18 -3.04
N GLY A 27 -12.66 -19.55 -1.84
CA GLY A 27 -13.10 -18.64 -0.80
C GLY A 27 -14.53 -18.11 -0.92
N THR A 28 -15.31 -18.38 0.08
CA THR A 28 -16.54 -17.67 0.48
C THR A 28 -16.34 -16.16 0.30
N PRO A 29 -17.27 -15.41 -0.33
CA PRO A 29 -17.13 -13.98 -0.47
C PRO A 29 -17.14 -13.33 0.91
N GLY A 30 -15.99 -12.81 1.34
CA GLY A 30 -15.92 -11.90 2.47
C GLY A 30 -16.76 -10.67 2.15
N SER A 31 -17.63 -10.27 3.07
CA SER A 31 -18.58 -9.18 2.94
C SER A 31 -17.92 -7.79 3.01
N GLY A 32 -16.82 -7.57 2.30
CA GLY A 32 -16.08 -6.30 2.29
C GLY A 32 -16.11 -5.61 0.93
N VAL A 33 -15.76 -4.32 0.91
CA VAL A 33 -15.47 -3.59 -0.33
C VAL A 33 -14.25 -4.20 -1.01
N ARG A 34 -14.40 -4.49 -2.29
CA ARG A 34 -13.29 -4.93 -3.12
C ARG A 34 -12.98 -3.86 -4.16
N LEU A 35 -11.77 -3.35 -4.11
CA LEU A 35 -11.22 -2.50 -5.16
C LEU A 35 -10.30 -3.37 -6.03
N THR A 36 -10.54 -3.42 -7.33
CA THR A 36 -9.63 -4.09 -8.27
C THR A 36 -8.91 -3.05 -9.11
N ASN A 37 -7.58 -3.04 -9.04
CA ASN A 37 -6.74 -2.26 -9.96
C ASN A 37 -6.64 -3.01 -11.29
N ARG A 38 -7.25 -2.48 -12.35
CA ARG A 38 -7.30 -3.11 -13.67
C ARG A 38 -5.95 -3.20 -14.36
N SER A 39 -5.04 -2.27 -14.08
CA SER A 39 -3.71 -2.25 -14.69
C SER A 39 -2.88 -3.47 -14.31
N PHE A 40 -3.08 -3.99 -13.09
CA PHE A 40 -2.31 -5.13 -12.57
C PHE A 40 -3.17 -6.34 -12.22
N GLY A 41 -4.49 -6.22 -12.20
CA GLY A 41 -5.41 -7.25 -11.71
C GLY A 41 -5.34 -7.49 -10.21
N THR A 42 -4.80 -6.54 -9.44
CA THR A 42 -4.57 -6.64 -8.01
C THR A 42 -5.71 -6.08 -7.19
N GLN A 43 -5.81 -6.51 -5.94
CA GLN A 43 -6.85 -6.08 -5.00
C GLN A 43 -6.18 -5.48 -3.76
N PRO A 44 -5.88 -4.18 -3.75
CA PRO A 44 -5.20 -3.54 -2.62
C PRO A 44 -6.01 -3.64 -1.33
N LEU A 45 -5.29 -3.69 -0.23
CA LEU A 45 -5.81 -3.75 1.12
C LEU A 45 -6.05 -2.35 1.69
N ILE A 46 -5.15 -1.42 1.40
CA ILE A 46 -5.24 -0.02 1.80
C ILE A 46 -5.32 0.85 0.57
N VAL A 47 -6.26 1.79 0.58
CA VAL A 47 -6.31 2.88 -0.39
C VAL A 47 -5.94 4.18 0.31
N HIS A 48 -4.93 4.86 -0.20
CA HIS A 48 -4.46 6.15 0.30
C HIS A 48 -4.70 7.24 -0.74
N ALA A 49 -5.54 8.20 -0.39
CA ALA A 49 -6.02 9.26 -1.26
C ALA A 49 -5.33 10.59 -0.98
N HIS A 50 -4.00 10.63 -1.16
CA HIS A 50 -3.20 11.83 -0.90
C HIS A 50 -3.50 12.99 -1.84
N GLY A 51 -3.09 14.18 -1.45
CA GLY A 51 -3.21 15.39 -2.26
C GLY A 51 -4.62 16.01 -2.28
N PRO A 52 -4.84 17.04 -3.09
CA PRO A 52 -6.11 17.76 -3.14
C PRO A 52 -7.23 16.94 -3.79
N LEU A 53 -8.48 17.23 -3.43
CA LEU A 53 -9.67 16.42 -3.81
C LEU A 53 -9.84 16.30 -5.33
N HIS A 54 -9.57 17.35 -6.09
CA HIS A 54 -9.74 17.33 -7.56
C HIS A 54 -8.79 16.37 -8.28
N ASN A 55 -7.73 15.92 -7.63
CA ASN A 55 -6.75 14.97 -8.17
C ASN A 55 -7.08 13.49 -7.85
N LYS A 56 -8.21 13.22 -7.19
CA LYS A 56 -8.60 11.88 -6.74
C LYS A 56 -10.10 11.60 -6.99
N PRO A 57 -10.52 11.55 -8.25
CA PRO A 57 -11.94 11.46 -8.62
C PRO A 57 -12.63 10.18 -8.12
N ALA A 58 -11.87 9.08 -7.92
CA ALA A 58 -12.42 7.83 -7.38
C ALA A 58 -12.71 7.89 -5.87
N TRP A 59 -12.10 8.82 -5.13
CA TRP A 59 -12.15 8.82 -3.67
C TRP A 59 -13.54 8.94 -3.04
N PRO A 60 -14.46 9.79 -3.54
CA PRO A 60 -15.81 9.86 -2.99
C PRO A 60 -16.54 8.52 -3.05
N ARG A 61 -16.47 7.80 -4.18
CA ARG A 61 -17.09 6.49 -4.36
C ARG A 61 -16.48 5.43 -3.44
N ILE A 62 -15.16 5.42 -3.32
CA ILE A 62 -14.47 4.47 -2.42
C ILE A 62 -14.91 4.69 -0.98
N LYS A 63 -14.96 5.94 -0.49
CA LYS A 63 -15.45 6.25 0.84
C LYS A 63 -16.89 5.80 1.05
N GLU A 64 -17.75 6.13 0.11
CA GLU A 64 -19.16 5.73 0.17
C GLU A 64 -19.29 4.21 0.26
N ALA A 65 -18.60 3.46 -0.60
CA ALA A 65 -18.60 2.00 -0.55
C ALA A 65 -18.13 1.46 0.80
N VAL A 66 -17.00 1.97 1.35
CA VAL A 66 -16.43 1.50 2.62
C VAL A 66 -17.38 1.76 3.81
N PHE A 67 -18.02 2.94 3.84
CA PHE A 67 -18.81 3.35 5.01
C PHE A 67 -20.30 3.07 4.88
N SER A 68 -20.80 2.56 3.74
CA SER A 68 -22.17 2.09 3.59
C SER A 68 -22.37 0.62 3.95
N LEU A 69 -21.29 -0.16 4.04
CA LEU A 69 -21.37 -1.56 4.46
C LEU A 69 -21.67 -1.69 5.97
N PRO A 70 -22.39 -2.75 6.36
CA PRO A 70 -22.55 -3.09 7.78
C PRO A 70 -21.19 -3.37 8.43
N ALA A 71 -21.07 -3.02 9.72
CA ALA A 71 -19.90 -3.34 10.50
C ALA A 71 -19.64 -4.86 10.51
N GLN A 72 -18.37 -5.21 10.43
CA GLN A 72 -17.86 -6.60 10.45
C GLN A 72 -17.13 -6.87 11.76
N SER A 73 -16.80 -8.12 12.03
CA SER A 73 -16.04 -8.53 13.21
C SER A 73 -14.92 -9.50 12.78
N LEU A 74 -13.92 -8.97 12.07
CA LEU A 74 -12.75 -9.75 11.68
C LEU A 74 -11.80 -10.00 12.87
N GLY A 75 -11.82 -9.10 13.86
CA GLY A 75 -10.94 -9.17 15.02
C GLY A 75 -9.49 -8.79 14.73
N PRO A 76 -8.64 -8.76 15.78
CA PRO A 76 -7.21 -8.47 15.64
C PRO A 76 -6.51 -9.58 14.84
N VAL A 77 -5.45 -9.20 14.13
CA VAL A 77 -4.55 -10.15 13.44
C VAL A 77 -3.37 -10.44 14.34
N GLU A 78 -3.13 -11.73 14.58
CA GLU A 78 -2.01 -12.16 15.41
C GLU A 78 -0.67 -11.64 14.86
N GLY A 79 0.17 -11.14 15.75
CA GLY A 79 1.50 -10.62 15.39
C GLY A 79 1.50 -9.29 14.65
N LEU A 80 0.36 -8.61 14.47
CA LEU A 80 0.26 -7.33 13.76
C LEU A 80 -0.42 -6.25 14.59
N THR A 81 0.15 -5.06 14.59
CA THR A 81 -0.48 -3.83 15.10
C THR A 81 -0.80 -2.89 13.93
N LEU A 82 -2.05 -2.41 13.86
CA LEU A 82 -2.40 -1.24 13.03
C LEU A 82 -2.00 0.03 13.78
N LEU A 83 -1.33 0.94 13.08
CA LEU A 83 -0.87 2.22 13.62
C LEU A 83 -1.31 3.37 12.73
N THR A 84 -1.72 4.48 13.32
CA THR A 84 -1.95 5.75 12.61
C THR A 84 -1.57 6.95 13.46
N CYS A 85 -1.28 8.07 12.79
CA CYS A 85 -1.09 9.38 13.42
C CYS A 85 -2.35 10.23 13.25
N ASN A 86 -2.94 10.64 14.36
CA ASN A 86 -4.09 11.54 14.40
C ASN A 86 -3.88 12.57 15.53
N ASN A 87 -3.84 13.85 15.19
CA ASN A 87 -3.64 14.94 16.15
C ASN A 87 -4.95 15.51 16.72
N GLY A 88 -6.10 14.94 16.38
CA GLY A 88 -7.42 15.41 16.79
C GLY A 88 -8.04 16.47 15.86
N HIS A 89 -7.43 16.75 14.70
CA HIS A 89 -8.02 17.66 13.73
C HIS A 89 -9.31 17.09 13.13
N GLU A 90 -10.32 17.93 12.88
CA GLU A 90 -11.66 17.52 12.42
C GLU A 90 -11.69 16.66 11.15
N ASN A 91 -10.68 16.80 10.28
CA ASN A 91 -10.57 16.04 9.03
C ASN A 91 -9.85 14.69 9.17
N MET A 92 -9.49 14.29 10.41
CA MET A 92 -8.81 13.03 10.70
C MET A 92 -9.82 11.91 10.98
N GLY A 93 -9.34 10.66 11.06
CA GLY A 93 -10.13 9.53 11.56
C GLY A 93 -10.70 8.59 10.51
N LEU A 94 -10.40 8.74 9.22
CA LEU A 94 -10.95 7.84 8.19
C LEU A 94 -10.35 6.42 8.27
N PHE A 95 -9.04 6.32 8.50
CA PHE A 95 -8.38 5.01 8.61
C PHE A 95 -8.87 4.23 9.82
N GLU A 96 -8.86 4.86 11.00
CA GLU A 96 -9.33 4.25 12.26
C GLU A 96 -10.79 3.81 12.17
N ARG A 97 -11.64 4.63 11.55
CA ARG A 97 -13.06 4.30 11.37
C ARG A 97 -13.24 3.12 10.42
N SER A 98 -12.47 3.03 9.33
CA SER A 98 -12.53 1.89 8.44
C SER A 98 -12.04 0.60 9.11
N ALA A 99 -11.00 0.68 9.95
CA ALA A 99 -10.54 -0.43 10.77
C ALA A 99 -11.61 -0.85 11.79
N ALA A 100 -12.23 0.11 12.47
CA ALA A 100 -13.32 -0.14 13.43
C ALA A 100 -14.54 -0.79 12.77
N ASN A 101 -14.90 -0.39 11.54
CA ASN A 101 -15.98 -1.03 10.77
C ASN A 101 -15.67 -2.50 10.44
N LEU A 102 -14.40 -2.88 10.37
CA LEU A 102 -13.96 -4.26 10.19
C LEU A 102 -13.78 -5.00 11.54
N GLY A 103 -13.98 -4.33 12.67
CA GLY A 103 -13.76 -4.88 14.01
C GLY A 103 -12.28 -5.07 14.36
N ILE A 104 -11.38 -4.30 13.73
CA ILE A 104 -9.92 -4.40 13.91
C ILE A 104 -9.44 -3.23 14.77
N PRO A 105 -8.75 -3.48 15.90
CA PRO A 105 -8.21 -2.40 16.73
C PRO A 105 -7.08 -1.67 15.99
N CYS A 106 -7.03 -0.33 16.18
CA CYS A 106 -6.00 0.53 15.63
C CYS A 106 -5.35 1.36 16.74
N MET A 107 -4.03 1.34 16.82
CA MET A 107 -3.26 2.21 17.70
C MET A 107 -3.22 3.61 17.09
N VAL A 108 -3.77 4.60 17.81
CA VAL A 108 -3.77 6.01 17.39
C VAL A 108 -2.80 6.79 18.26
N ARG A 109 -1.93 7.59 17.66
CA ARG A 109 -0.95 8.43 18.36
C ARG A 109 -0.90 9.84 17.77
N GLY A 110 -0.40 10.79 18.55
CA GLY A 110 -0.21 12.18 18.14
C GLY A 110 -1.32 13.14 18.55
N GLU A 111 -2.32 12.68 19.32
CA GLU A 111 -3.41 13.52 19.80
C GLU A 111 -2.90 14.77 20.54
N GLY A 112 -3.53 15.91 20.26
CA GLY A 112 -3.23 17.19 20.91
C GLY A 112 -1.95 17.89 20.41
N ILE A 113 -1.20 17.32 19.48
CA ILE A 113 -0.01 17.98 18.92
C ILE A 113 -0.45 19.08 17.95
N MET A 114 -0.29 20.33 18.38
CA MET A 114 -0.66 21.53 17.61
C MET A 114 0.39 22.63 17.77
N PRO A 115 0.85 23.30 16.69
CA PRO A 115 0.58 22.98 15.29
C PRO A 115 1.30 21.70 14.84
N TRP A 116 0.71 20.98 13.90
CA TRP A 116 1.33 19.79 13.31
C TRP A 116 2.26 20.16 12.15
N VAL A 117 3.50 19.69 12.21
CA VAL A 117 4.51 19.80 11.13
C VAL A 117 4.94 18.39 10.75
N ASN A 118 4.65 17.96 9.51
CA ASN A 118 4.85 16.58 9.08
C ASN A 118 6.30 16.10 9.24
N SER A 119 7.28 16.86 8.78
CA SER A 119 8.69 16.50 8.84
C SER A 119 9.21 16.32 10.27
N ARG A 120 8.61 17.02 11.23
CA ARG A 120 9.04 17.02 12.63
C ARG A 120 8.26 16.02 13.49
N HIS A 121 6.92 16.04 13.36
CA HIS A 121 6.08 15.32 14.32
C HIS A 121 5.78 13.89 13.86
N LYS A 122 5.53 13.66 12.56
CA LYS A 122 5.14 12.33 12.07
C LYS A 122 6.23 11.28 12.31
N PRO A 123 7.52 11.47 11.93
CA PRO A 123 8.57 10.49 12.22
C PRO A 123 8.75 10.26 13.73
N ARG A 124 8.61 11.30 14.55
CA ARG A 124 8.75 11.21 15.99
C ARG A 124 7.62 10.39 16.62
N VAL A 125 6.37 10.71 16.28
CA VAL A 125 5.19 10.00 16.79
C VAL A 125 5.22 8.53 16.39
N ILE A 126 5.59 8.24 15.13
CA ILE A 126 5.77 6.85 14.68
C ILE A 126 6.89 6.15 15.45
N TYR A 127 8.04 6.79 15.61
CA TYR A 127 9.17 6.22 16.34
C TYR A 127 8.79 5.88 17.79
N ASP A 128 8.16 6.81 18.49
CA ASP A 128 7.75 6.61 19.89
C ASP A 128 6.70 5.48 19.97
N ALA A 129 5.72 5.45 19.06
CA ALA A 129 4.70 4.38 19.00
C ALA A 129 5.32 3.00 18.74
N LEU A 130 6.32 2.91 17.85
CA LEU A 130 7.00 1.65 17.56
C LEU A 130 7.69 1.03 18.79
N HIS A 131 8.07 1.82 19.80
CA HIS A 131 8.62 1.32 21.05
C HIS A 131 7.57 0.77 22.02
N GLU A 132 6.30 1.10 21.80
CA GLU A 132 5.16 0.56 22.55
C GLU A 132 4.57 -0.69 21.91
N ILE A 133 4.97 -1.04 20.66
CA ILE A 133 4.44 -2.17 19.90
C ILE A 133 5.29 -3.41 20.13
N ASP A 134 4.68 -4.48 20.65
CA ASP A 134 5.34 -5.78 20.89
C ASP A 134 5.12 -6.80 19.77
N THR A 135 4.20 -6.53 18.83
CA THR A 135 3.93 -7.41 17.68
C THR A 135 5.09 -7.42 16.68
N GLU A 136 5.27 -8.53 15.97
CA GLU A 136 6.34 -8.69 14.96
C GLU A 136 6.18 -7.73 13.79
N TYR A 137 4.94 -7.41 13.41
CA TYR A 137 4.63 -6.56 12.27
C TYR A 137 3.83 -5.33 12.69
N VAL A 138 4.02 -4.27 11.93
CA VAL A 138 3.22 -3.03 12.02
C VAL A 138 2.75 -2.64 10.62
N LEU A 139 1.48 -2.26 10.52
CA LEU A 139 0.85 -1.71 9.33
C LEU A 139 0.38 -0.30 9.65
N TYR A 140 0.92 0.67 8.93
CA TYR A 140 0.61 2.08 9.10
C TYR A 140 -0.18 2.63 7.91
N ALA A 141 -1.12 3.52 8.17
CA ALA A 141 -1.67 4.40 7.15
C ALA A 141 -2.08 5.76 7.74
N ASP A 142 -2.09 6.78 6.89
CA ASP A 142 -2.49 8.14 7.26
C ASP A 142 -3.97 8.18 7.66
N SER A 143 -4.25 8.76 8.83
CA SER A 143 -5.59 8.84 9.43
C SER A 143 -6.61 9.59 8.57
N ARG A 144 -6.16 10.66 7.89
CA ARG A 144 -7.04 11.62 7.19
C ARG A 144 -7.60 11.11 5.88
N ASP A 145 -6.80 10.37 5.11
CA ASP A 145 -7.07 10.08 3.71
C ASP A 145 -6.71 8.65 3.29
N ALA A 146 -6.65 7.73 4.24
CA ALA A 146 -6.57 6.31 3.95
C ALA A 146 -7.80 5.54 4.48
N VAL A 147 -8.08 4.38 3.85
CA VAL A 147 -9.08 3.41 4.31
C VAL A 147 -8.55 2.00 4.19
N LEU A 148 -8.97 1.15 5.11
CA LEU A 148 -8.71 -0.29 5.13
C LEU A 148 -9.90 -1.03 4.51
N LEU A 149 -9.65 -1.95 3.57
CA LEU A 149 -10.69 -2.64 2.79
C LEU A 149 -10.95 -4.09 3.25
N GLY A 150 -10.09 -4.66 4.09
CA GLY A 150 -10.23 -6.05 4.51
C GLY A 150 -9.21 -6.49 5.56
N SER A 151 -9.02 -7.80 5.72
CA SER A 151 -8.10 -8.35 6.74
C SER A 151 -6.64 -7.99 6.48
N PRO A 152 -5.94 -7.37 7.46
CA PRO A 152 -4.52 -7.03 7.34
C PRO A 152 -3.58 -8.25 7.30
N GLN A 153 -4.06 -9.46 7.51
CA GLN A 153 -3.26 -10.69 7.37
C GLN A 153 -2.57 -10.79 6.00
N ARG A 154 -3.21 -10.27 4.95
CA ARG A 154 -2.63 -10.24 3.59
C ARG A 154 -1.38 -9.39 3.50
N ALA A 155 -1.27 -8.34 4.31
CA ALA A 155 -0.08 -7.48 4.32
C ALA A 155 1.15 -8.24 4.84
N ILE A 156 0.99 -9.06 5.90
CA ILE A 156 2.05 -9.93 6.43
C ILE A 156 2.46 -10.96 5.36
N GLN A 157 1.50 -11.62 4.74
CA GLN A 157 1.75 -12.63 3.72
C GLN A 157 2.52 -12.05 2.53
N HIS A 158 2.12 -10.87 2.07
CA HIS A 158 2.79 -10.20 0.96
C HIS A 158 4.21 -9.75 1.34
N LEU A 159 4.41 -9.11 2.49
CA LEU A 159 5.73 -8.70 2.96
C LEU A 159 6.69 -9.90 3.05
N ASN A 160 6.22 -11.03 3.57
CA ASN A 160 7.03 -12.25 3.71
C ASN A 160 7.34 -12.95 2.38
N ALA A 161 6.59 -12.67 1.32
CA ALA A 161 6.85 -13.19 -0.02
C ALA A 161 7.90 -12.36 -0.80
N LEU A 162 8.24 -11.17 -0.32
CA LEU A 162 9.24 -10.29 -0.94
C LEU A 162 10.63 -10.59 -0.39
N ASP A 163 11.54 -11.00 -1.27
CA ASP A 163 12.91 -11.31 -0.89
C ASP A 163 13.65 -10.08 -0.35
N GLY A 164 14.25 -10.24 0.83
CA GLY A 164 15.03 -9.20 1.50
C GLY A 164 14.26 -7.96 1.95
N CYS A 165 12.91 -7.95 1.90
CA CYS A 165 12.08 -6.81 2.29
C CYS A 165 11.71 -6.86 3.77
N ASP A 166 12.06 -5.82 4.52
CA ASP A 166 11.65 -5.63 5.91
C ASP A 166 10.62 -4.49 6.09
N LEU A 167 10.55 -3.57 5.11
CA LEU A 167 9.63 -2.43 5.10
C LEU A 167 9.17 -2.15 3.68
N LEU A 168 7.87 -2.28 3.43
CA LEU A 168 7.23 -2.05 2.14
C LEU A 168 6.41 -0.77 2.19
N PHE A 169 6.77 0.22 1.39
CA PHE A 169 5.98 1.44 1.18
C PHE A 169 5.05 1.33 -0.02
N GLY A 170 3.97 2.09 -0.02
CA GLY A 170 3.14 2.25 -1.20
C GLY A 170 3.89 2.95 -2.33
N GLY A 171 3.79 2.39 -3.54
CA GLY A 171 4.25 3.06 -4.74
C GLY A 171 3.29 4.17 -5.17
N ASP A 172 3.81 5.25 -5.77
CA ASP A 172 3.05 6.40 -6.26
C ASP A 172 3.46 6.73 -7.70
N ARG A 173 2.54 7.30 -8.46
CA ARG A 173 2.80 7.83 -9.80
C ARG A 173 3.54 9.18 -9.75
N ILE A 174 3.40 9.89 -8.65
CA ILE A 174 3.91 11.24 -8.48
C ILE A 174 5.20 11.22 -7.68
N ASN A 175 6.27 11.76 -8.27
CA ASN A 175 7.51 12.03 -7.54
C ASN A 175 7.33 13.27 -6.66
N TRP A 176 6.88 13.08 -5.41
CA TRP A 176 6.82 14.16 -4.43
C TRP A 176 7.71 13.83 -3.21
N PRO A 177 8.57 14.74 -2.76
CA PRO A 177 8.98 16.00 -3.41
C PRO A 177 9.63 15.76 -4.79
N ALA A 178 9.44 16.70 -5.72
CA ALA A 178 9.86 16.56 -7.12
C ALA A 178 11.37 16.87 -7.32
N LEU A 179 12.23 16.26 -6.47
CA LEU A 179 13.69 16.43 -6.54
C LEU A 179 14.30 15.40 -7.49
N ASP A 180 15.25 15.86 -8.34
CA ASP A 180 15.81 15.02 -9.39
C ASP A 180 16.60 13.81 -8.88
N HIS A 181 17.31 13.95 -7.76
CA HIS A 181 18.07 12.84 -7.19
C HIS A 181 17.15 11.72 -6.65
N PHE A 182 15.96 12.04 -6.13
CA PHE A 182 14.96 11.04 -5.77
C PHE A 182 14.44 10.32 -7.02
N ARG A 183 14.07 11.09 -8.04
CA ARG A 183 13.61 10.54 -9.33
C ARG A 183 14.63 9.61 -9.95
N GLN A 184 15.89 10.02 -10.00
CA GLN A 184 16.98 9.22 -10.60
C GLN A 184 17.13 7.88 -9.89
N PHE A 185 17.21 7.87 -8.56
CA PHE A 185 17.33 6.64 -7.79
C PHE A 185 16.11 5.73 -7.97
N GLU A 186 14.92 6.23 -7.67
CA GLU A 186 13.69 5.42 -7.69
C GLU A 186 13.39 4.87 -9.08
N SER A 187 13.61 5.65 -10.14
CA SER A 187 13.43 5.18 -11.52
C SER A 187 14.49 4.19 -12.00
N SER A 188 15.63 4.09 -11.30
CA SER A 188 16.68 3.13 -11.64
C SER A 188 16.39 1.71 -11.15
N LEU A 189 15.49 1.57 -10.19
CA LEU A 189 15.15 0.29 -9.55
C LEU A 189 14.43 -0.65 -10.56
N PRO A 190 14.66 -1.97 -10.47
CA PRO A 190 14.05 -2.93 -11.41
C PRO A 190 12.52 -2.82 -11.50
N GLY A 191 11.83 -2.79 -10.39
CA GLY A 191 10.36 -2.71 -10.35
C GLY A 191 9.78 -1.42 -10.94
N ALA A 192 10.55 -0.33 -10.95
CA ALA A 192 10.15 0.94 -11.53
C ALA A 192 10.04 0.91 -13.07
N LYS A 193 10.64 -0.08 -13.72
CA LYS A 193 10.57 -0.24 -15.18
C LYS A 193 9.25 -0.84 -15.65
N GLU A 194 8.58 -1.54 -14.75
CA GLU A 194 7.36 -2.30 -15.04
C GLU A 194 6.09 -1.61 -14.49
N SER A 195 6.26 -0.50 -13.77
CA SER A 195 5.16 0.18 -13.11
C SER A 195 5.25 1.70 -13.21
N GLU A 196 4.08 2.33 -13.32
CA GLU A 196 3.95 3.78 -13.13
C GLU A 196 3.93 4.17 -11.64
N PHE A 197 3.60 3.25 -10.74
CA PHE A 197 3.63 3.42 -9.28
C PHE A 197 5.04 3.16 -8.75
N ARG A 198 5.99 4.05 -9.08
CA ARG A 198 7.42 3.84 -8.89
C ARG A 198 8.10 4.76 -7.89
N PHE A 199 7.36 5.71 -7.33
CA PHE A 199 7.89 6.67 -6.37
C PHE A 199 7.39 6.36 -4.96
N LEU A 200 8.27 6.45 -3.96
CA LEU A 200 7.90 6.21 -2.57
C LEU A 200 6.83 7.19 -2.10
N ASN A 201 5.78 6.66 -1.49
CA ASN A 201 4.77 7.42 -0.75
C ASN A 201 4.74 6.96 0.71
N GLY A 202 4.92 7.91 1.65
CA GLY A 202 4.99 7.64 3.09
C GLY A 202 3.63 7.51 3.79
N GLY A 203 2.51 7.62 3.06
CA GLY A 203 1.17 7.64 3.66
C GLY A 203 0.59 6.26 4.00
N ALA A 204 1.18 5.18 3.48
CA ALA A 204 0.86 3.81 3.89
C ALA A 204 2.07 2.89 3.71
N TRP A 205 2.30 2.00 4.70
CA TRP A 205 3.38 1.02 4.67
C TRP A 205 3.13 -0.15 5.63
N VAL A 206 3.80 -1.27 5.40
CA VAL A 206 3.85 -2.42 6.28
C VAL A 206 5.30 -2.85 6.49
N GLY A 207 5.67 -3.24 7.71
CA GLY A 207 7.05 -3.64 7.99
C GLY A 207 7.21 -4.50 9.24
N ARG A 208 8.40 -5.08 9.37
CA ARG A 208 8.83 -5.74 10.60
C ARG A 208 9.13 -4.69 11.66
N THR A 209 8.48 -4.78 12.80
CA THR A 209 8.55 -3.75 13.86
C THR A 209 9.99 -3.43 14.27
N ALA A 210 10.84 -4.44 14.40
CA ALA A 210 12.25 -4.25 14.76
C ALA A 210 13.00 -3.39 13.72
N PHE A 211 12.79 -3.65 12.43
CA PHE A 211 13.40 -2.86 11.35
C PHE A 211 12.78 -1.46 11.25
N CYS A 212 11.47 -1.34 11.44
CA CYS A 212 10.81 -0.03 11.47
C CYS A 212 11.37 0.88 12.57
N ARG A 213 11.70 0.34 13.75
CA ARG A 213 12.39 1.09 14.80
C ARG A 213 13.73 1.64 14.32
N GLU A 214 14.55 0.82 13.66
CA GLU A 214 15.84 1.24 13.08
C GLU A 214 15.66 2.34 12.05
N PHE A 215 14.75 2.14 11.09
CA PHE A 215 14.49 3.07 9.99
C PHE A 215 13.95 4.42 10.49
N PHE A 216 12.94 4.42 11.37
CA PHE A 216 12.37 5.66 11.90
C PHE A 216 13.30 6.36 12.91
N ALA A 217 14.20 5.62 13.60
CA ALA A 217 15.29 6.25 14.35
C ALA A 217 16.24 7.03 13.43
N ALA A 218 16.54 6.52 12.24
CA ALA A 218 17.29 7.27 11.24
C ALA A 218 16.47 8.46 10.69
N ALA A 219 15.18 8.28 10.43
CA ALA A 219 14.30 9.34 9.94
C ALA A 219 14.27 10.55 10.89
N MET A 220 14.24 10.33 12.21
CA MET A 220 14.30 11.41 13.19
C MET A 220 15.61 12.21 13.20
N ARG A 221 16.71 11.61 12.76
CA ARG A 221 18.03 12.26 12.68
C ARG A 221 18.33 12.87 11.32
N THR A 222 17.51 12.59 10.33
CA THR A 222 17.67 13.07 8.95
C THR A 222 16.98 14.42 8.79
N ALA A 223 17.73 15.44 8.40
CA ALA A 223 17.14 16.74 8.06
C ALA A 223 16.27 16.62 6.80
N PRO A 224 15.11 17.28 6.75
CA PRO A 224 14.35 17.38 5.53
C PRO A 224 15.13 18.17 4.46
N ALA A 225 14.84 17.92 3.19
CA ALA A 225 15.41 18.69 2.10
C ALA A 225 15.04 20.19 2.24
N SER A 226 16.01 21.07 1.99
CA SER A 226 15.85 22.53 2.15
C SER A 226 14.72 23.09 1.29
N GLU A 227 14.48 22.50 0.13
CA GLU A 227 13.44 22.89 -0.82
C GLU A 227 12.02 22.58 -0.32
N VAL A 228 11.90 21.63 0.61
CA VAL A 228 10.62 21.13 1.15
C VAL A 228 10.73 20.80 2.64
N PRO A 229 11.00 21.80 3.48
CA PRO A 229 11.36 21.59 4.89
C PRO A 229 10.26 20.93 5.73
N ASP A 230 9.01 20.99 5.29
CA ASP A 230 7.88 20.36 5.98
C ASP A 230 7.52 18.98 5.47
N SER A 231 8.29 18.42 4.50
CA SER A 231 8.01 17.11 3.90
C SER A 231 8.67 15.98 4.68
N GLU A 232 7.89 15.21 5.41
CA GLU A 232 8.32 13.92 5.96
C GLU A 232 8.67 12.92 4.85
N GLN A 233 7.89 12.89 3.76
CA GLN A 233 8.17 12.01 2.63
C GLN A 233 9.54 12.29 2.00
N GLY A 234 10.02 13.53 2.01
CA GLY A 234 11.38 13.87 1.58
C GLY A 234 12.46 13.22 2.46
N ILE A 235 12.22 13.11 3.77
CA ILE A 235 13.11 12.39 4.70
C ILE A 235 13.16 10.90 4.36
N LEU A 236 11.99 10.25 4.17
CA LEU A 236 11.90 8.82 3.85
C LEU A 236 12.59 8.51 2.51
N LYS A 237 12.42 9.37 1.51
CA LYS A 237 13.07 9.22 0.19
C LYS A 237 14.58 9.42 0.26
N ALA A 238 15.08 10.30 1.12
CA ALA A 238 16.52 10.46 1.34
C ALA A 238 17.17 9.23 1.97
N LEU A 239 16.43 8.50 2.79
CA LEU A 239 16.88 7.26 3.43
C LEU A 239 16.75 6.04 2.51
N PHE A 240 15.81 6.04 1.57
CA PHE A 240 15.50 4.88 0.75
C PHE A 240 16.74 4.26 0.08
N PRO A 241 17.67 5.00 -0.56
CA PRO A 241 18.88 4.43 -1.15
C PRO A 241 19.79 3.68 -0.16
N GLN A 242 19.81 4.12 1.10
CA GLN A 242 20.67 3.56 2.14
C GLN A 242 20.14 2.22 2.68
N TYR A 243 18.82 2.05 2.62
CA TYR A 243 18.13 0.89 3.18
C TYR A 243 17.62 -0.12 2.14
N HIS A 244 17.74 0.20 0.84
CA HIS A 244 17.43 -0.75 -0.23
C HIS A 244 18.45 -1.90 -0.22
N PRO A 245 18.04 -3.20 -0.37
CA PRO A 245 16.70 -3.70 -0.69
C PRO A 245 15.80 -4.02 0.52
N ARG A 246 16.22 -3.73 1.74
CA ARG A 246 15.37 -3.96 2.94
C ARG A 246 14.13 -3.06 2.96
N VAL A 247 14.21 -1.88 2.35
CA VAL A 247 13.07 -1.03 2.00
C VAL A 247 12.73 -1.22 0.53
N GLN A 248 11.47 -1.53 0.24
CA GLN A 248 10.96 -1.73 -1.13
C GLN A 248 9.64 -0.96 -1.34
N LEU A 249 9.16 -0.92 -2.58
CA LEU A 249 7.88 -0.33 -2.95
C LEU A 249 6.92 -1.39 -3.48
N ASP A 250 5.65 -1.23 -3.16
CA ASP A 250 4.56 -2.00 -3.74
C ASP A 250 4.24 -1.48 -5.16
N TYR A 251 5.08 -1.86 -6.11
CA TYR A 251 5.01 -1.41 -7.51
C TYR A 251 3.73 -1.81 -8.22
N ARG A 252 3.08 -2.89 -7.79
CA ARG A 252 1.89 -3.44 -8.43
C ARG A 252 0.61 -3.17 -7.64
N CYS A 253 0.70 -2.39 -6.58
CA CYS A 253 -0.42 -2.10 -5.69
C CYS A 253 -1.12 -3.37 -5.19
N GLU A 254 -0.35 -4.37 -4.79
CA GLU A 254 -0.86 -5.64 -4.27
C GLU A 254 -1.56 -5.44 -2.92
N ILE A 255 -1.02 -4.56 -2.10
CA ILE A 255 -1.50 -4.24 -0.75
C ILE A 255 -1.80 -2.75 -0.58
N LEU A 256 -0.97 -1.86 -1.16
CA LEU A 256 -0.99 -0.42 -0.90
C LEU A 256 -1.24 0.35 -2.20
N GLN A 257 -2.43 0.95 -2.33
CA GLN A 257 -2.82 1.72 -3.51
C GLN A 257 -2.88 3.21 -3.21
N ASN A 258 -1.95 3.97 -3.78
CA ASN A 258 -2.06 5.42 -3.84
C ASN A 258 -2.95 5.85 -5.01
N ILE A 259 -3.90 6.77 -4.79
CA ILE A 259 -4.87 7.21 -5.81
C ILE A 259 -4.81 8.69 -6.15
N GLY A 260 -3.81 9.42 -5.67
CA GLY A 260 -3.55 10.78 -6.13
C GLY A 260 -3.18 10.78 -7.62
N PHE A 261 -3.85 11.62 -8.42
CA PHE A 261 -3.69 11.72 -9.88
C PHE A 261 -3.96 10.41 -10.64
N VAL A 262 -4.77 9.52 -10.07
CA VAL A 262 -5.22 8.29 -10.70
C VAL A 262 -6.66 8.43 -11.14
N PHE A 263 -6.95 8.07 -12.38
CA PHE A 263 -8.28 8.14 -12.95
C PHE A 263 -9.15 6.96 -12.50
N ILE A 264 -10.46 7.20 -12.42
CA ILE A 264 -11.44 6.21 -11.93
C ILE A 264 -11.54 4.96 -12.83
N ASP A 265 -11.20 5.09 -14.09
CA ASP A 265 -11.27 4.03 -15.10
C ASP A 265 -10.29 2.88 -14.89
N ILE A 266 -9.27 3.07 -14.03
CA ILE A 266 -8.36 1.98 -13.67
C ILE A 266 -8.87 1.10 -12.51
N PHE A 267 -10.01 1.45 -11.91
CA PHE A 267 -10.56 0.72 -10.77
C PHE A 267 -11.94 0.13 -11.05
N ASP A 268 -12.14 -1.13 -10.66
CA ASP A 268 -13.44 -1.71 -10.38
C ASP A 268 -13.69 -1.68 -8.88
N ILE A 269 -14.89 -1.25 -8.48
CA ILE A 269 -15.31 -1.19 -7.08
C ILE A 269 -16.52 -2.12 -6.94
N ASP A 270 -16.30 -3.29 -6.34
CA ASP A 270 -17.34 -4.29 -6.07
C ASP A 270 -17.83 -4.17 -4.63
N GLY A 271 -19.09 -4.54 -4.41
CA GLY A 271 -19.72 -4.43 -3.08
C GLY A 271 -20.65 -3.21 -2.95
N TYR A 272 -21.04 -2.65 -4.11
CA TYR A 272 -21.94 -1.50 -4.21
C TYR A 272 -23.31 -1.92 -4.69
#